data_2a20c4570cc1df4fad38be98be0b0bf9
#
_entry.id   2a20c4570cc1df4fad38be98be0b0bf9
#
_cell.length_a   1.000
_cell.length_b   1.000
_cell.length_c   1.000
_cell.angle_alpha   90.00
_cell.angle_beta   90.00
_cell.angle_gamma   90.00
#
_symmetry.space_group_name_H-M   'P 1'
#
loop_
_entity.id
_entity.type
_entity.pdbx_description
1 polymer ?
#
loop_
_entity_poly.entity_id
_entity_poly.type
_entity_poly.pdbx_seq_one_letter_code
_entity_poly.pdbx_strand_id
1 'polypeptide(L)'
;MKTASLPEMPEEFEVSPEDHELVQELYQIWDNLNQRTMLEAWHDAQQIREESLDLFSHGIVDLKTRAQIERMYWSVCREINRIAAGLKHVPDEFRNLDKLLADKYFCNFSLFQSLPDLWALDQIFPIMPIQRLDERPDRTATLQDITCDSDGKITNFVTSRSVTHDLPVHTVKAKESYYIGVFLVGAYQEILGDMHNLFGDTNAVHVSVDDKGYSIDQVIDGETVAEVLDYVQYNPKKLVRNLETWVTKSVKEGKISLEEGKEFLANYRSGLYGYTYLE
;
A
#
# COMPACT_ATOMS: atom_id res chain seq x y z
N MET A 1 7.16 3.71 5.96
CA MET A 1 6.40 2.88 5.00
C MET A 1 5.75 1.71 5.73
N LYS A 2 4.55 1.28 5.32
CA LYS A 2 3.91 0.04 5.77
C LYS A 2 3.82 -0.91 4.59
N THR A 3 3.86 -2.21 4.87
CA THR A 3 3.78 -3.24 3.82
C THR A 3 2.63 -4.18 4.12
N ALA A 4 1.99 -4.66 3.05
CA ALA A 4 1.12 -5.82 3.10
C ALA A 4 1.73 -6.88 2.18
N SER A 5 2.16 -7.96 2.77
CA SER A 5 2.72 -9.11 2.08
C SER A 5 1.74 -10.27 2.16
N LEU A 6 1.79 -11.13 1.16
CA LEU A 6 1.09 -12.41 1.25
C LEU A 6 1.69 -13.23 2.40
N PRO A 7 0.89 -14.07 3.08
CA PRO A 7 1.38 -14.93 4.16
C PRO A 7 2.64 -15.68 3.76
N GLU A 8 3.59 -15.81 4.69
CA GLU A 8 4.73 -16.70 4.47
C GLU A 8 4.23 -18.12 4.27
N MET A 9 4.90 -18.83 3.34
CA MET A 9 4.58 -20.22 3.07
C MET A 9 5.11 -21.09 4.21
N PRO A 10 4.32 -21.98 4.76
CA PRO A 10 4.88 -23.10 5.53
C PRO A 10 5.73 -23.97 4.58
N GLU A 11 6.81 -24.54 5.08
CA GLU A 11 7.61 -25.50 4.32
C GLU A 11 6.81 -26.75 3.98
N GLU A 12 5.89 -27.15 4.86
CA GLU A 12 4.96 -28.27 4.69
C GLU A 12 3.55 -27.90 5.18
N PHE A 13 2.52 -28.44 4.52
CA PHE A 13 1.15 -28.34 4.98
C PHE A 13 0.78 -29.57 5.81
N GLU A 14 0.41 -29.33 7.05
CA GLU A 14 -0.22 -30.36 7.88
C GLU A 14 -1.72 -30.41 7.56
N VAL A 15 -2.15 -31.44 6.85
CA VAL A 15 -3.56 -31.69 6.51
C VAL A 15 -4.01 -32.99 7.17
N SER A 16 -5.08 -32.90 7.93
CA SER A 16 -5.70 -34.03 8.64
C SER A 16 -6.88 -34.59 7.83
N PRO A 17 -7.18 -35.90 7.92
CA PRO A 17 -8.44 -36.46 7.40
C PRO A 17 -9.71 -35.82 7.99
N GLU A 18 -9.59 -35.12 9.11
CA GLU A 18 -10.70 -34.43 9.80
C GLU A 18 -10.87 -32.98 9.24
N ASP A 19 -9.93 -32.46 8.46
CA ASP A 19 -10.06 -31.15 7.84
C ASP A 19 -11.20 -31.16 6.79
N HIS A 20 -11.73 -29.97 6.53
CA HIS A 20 -12.78 -29.79 5.54
C HIS A 20 -12.36 -30.31 4.16
N GLU A 21 -13.29 -30.88 3.38
CA GLU A 21 -13.02 -31.50 2.08
C GLU A 21 -12.27 -30.57 1.13
N LEU A 22 -12.62 -29.29 1.08
CA LEU A 22 -11.93 -28.29 0.24
C LEU A 22 -10.44 -28.11 0.62
N VAL A 23 -10.08 -28.30 1.89
CA VAL A 23 -8.68 -28.29 2.32
C VAL A 23 -7.94 -29.50 1.81
N GLN A 24 -8.59 -30.68 1.87
CA GLN A 24 -8.00 -31.92 1.39
C GLN A 24 -7.84 -31.90 -0.13
N GLU A 25 -8.83 -31.41 -0.88
CA GLU A 25 -8.76 -31.25 -2.33
C GLU A 25 -7.64 -30.28 -2.73
N LEU A 26 -7.54 -29.12 -2.10
CA LEU A 26 -6.49 -28.14 -2.39
C LEU A 26 -5.09 -28.66 -2.06
N TYR A 27 -4.99 -29.52 -1.01
CA TYR A 27 -3.74 -30.21 -0.71
C TYR A 27 -3.35 -31.21 -1.81
N GLN A 28 -4.30 -31.97 -2.35
CA GLN A 28 -4.05 -32.89 -3.47
C GLN A 28 -3.57 -32.12 -4.73
N ILE A 29 -4.15 -30.96 -5.01
CA ILE A 29 -3.70 -30.08 -6.08
C ILE A 29 -2.26 -29.65 -5.86
N TRP A 30 -1.93 -29.23 -4.64
CA TRP A 30 -0.56 -28.85 -4.25
C TRP A 30 0.44 -30.00 -4.41
N ASP A 31 0.12 -31.17 -3.90
CA ASP A 31 1.01 -32.35 -3.92
C ASP A 31 1.29 -32.84 -5.35
N ASN A 32 0.32 -32.71 -6.24
CA ASN A 32 0.44 -33.11 -7.66
C ASN A 32 0.88 -31.99 -8.60
N LEU A 33 1.23 -30.81 -8.07
CA LEU A 33 1.54 -29.65 -8.88
C LEU A 33 2.88 -29.77 -9.61
N ASN A 34 2.83 -29.68 -10.93
CA ASN A 34 3.99 -29.72 -11.80
C ASN A 34 3.70 -29.01 -13.14
N GLN A 35 4.68 -28.93 -14.03
CA GLN A 35 4.56 -28.24 -15.31
C GLN A 35 3.38 -28.72 -16.19
N ARG A 36 2.93 -29.98 -16.08
CA ARG A 36 1.84 -30.52 -16.90
C ARG A 36 0.47 -30.22 -16.29
N THR A 37 0.39 -30.16 -14.97
CA THR A 37 -0.85 -29.98 -14.22
C THR A 37 -1.12 -28.53 -13.83
N MET A 38 -0.15 -27.61 -13.97
CA MET A 38 -0.22 -26.26 -13.41
C MET A 38 -1.40 -25.41 -13.92
N LEU A 39 -1.89 -25.64 -15.16
CA LEU A 39 -3.02 -24.88 -15.69
C LEU A 39 -4.35 -25.36 -15.07
N GLU A 40 -4.54 -26.67 -14.96
CA GLU A 40 -5.68 -27.27 -14.27
C GLU A 40 -5.66 -26.90 -12.79
N ALA A 41 -4.50 -27.07 -12.12
CA ALA A 41 -4.29 -26.70 -10.74
C ALA A 41 -4.61 -25.21 -10.45
N TRP A 42 -4.33 -24.32 -11.39
CA TRP A 42 -4.69 -22.90 -11.27
C TRP A 42 -6.20 -22.69 -11.24
N HIS A 43 -6.93 -23.30 -12.18
CA HIS A 43 -8.38 -23.15 -12.24
C HIS A 43 -9.08 -23.80 -11.05
N ASP A 44 -8.65 -25.01 -10.68
CA ASP A 44 -9.24 -25.74 -9.55
C ASP A 44 -8.98 -25.02 -8.22
N ALA A 45 -7.76 -24.49 -8.02
CA ALA A 45 -7.44 -23.71 -6.83
C ALA A 45 -8.26 -22.41 -6.73
N GLN A 46 -8.51 -21.73 -7.86
CA GLN A 46 -9.39 -20.55 -7.89
C GLN A 46 -10.83 -20.94 -7.53
N GLN A 47 -11.35 -22.01 -8.10
CA GLN A 47 -12.70 -22.49 -7.80
C GLN A 47 -12.86 -22.83 -6.31
N ILE A 48 -11.92 -23.61 -5.74
CA ILE A 48 -11.94 -23.94 -4.30
C ILE A 48 -11.90 -22.69 -3.42
N ARG A 49 -11.08 -21.70 -3.80
CA ARG A 49 -10.99 -20.44 -3.07
C ARG A 49 -12.31 -19.67 -3.10
N GLU A 50 -12.96 -19.56 -4.24
CA GLU A 50 -14.26 -18.89 -4.41
C GLU A 50 -15.36 -19.62 -3.65
N GLU A 51 -15.44 -20.93 -3.78
CA GLU A 51 -16.40 -21.77 -3.06
C GLU A 51 -16.22 -21.63 -1.54
N SER A 52 -14.98 -21.68 -1.04
CA SER A 52 -14.71 -21.49 0.38
C SER A 52 -15.14 -20.12 0.90
N LEU A 53 -15.05 -19.07 0.09
CA LEU A 53 -15.53 -17.73 0.44
C LEU A 53 -17.04 -17.68 0.54
N ASP A 54 -17.72 -18.33 -0.40
CA ASP A 54 -19.18 -18.42 -0.41
C ASP A 54 -19.69 -19.20 0.81
N LEU A 55 -19.13 -20.38 1.07
CA LEU A 55 -19.46 -21.20 2.25
C LEU A 55 -19.15 -20.46 3.57
N PHE A 56 -18.06 -19.72 3.64
CA PHE A 56 -17.75 -18.88 4.80
C PHE A 56 -18.78 -17.77 5.01
N SER A 57 -19.23 -17.12 3.92
CA SER A 57 -20.25 -16.06 3.97
C SER A 57 -21.60 -16.58 4.46
N HIS A 58 -21.89 -17.86 4.21
CA HIS A 58 -23.08 -18.55 4.72
C HIS A 58 -22.91 -19.20 6.12
N GLY A 59 -21.73 -19.06 6.72
CA GLY A 59 -21.45 -19.61 8.05
C GLY A 59 -21.29 -21.14 8.08
N ILE A 60 -21.05 -21.79 6.93
CA ILE A 60 -20.84 -23.24 6.79
C ILE A 60 -19.39 -23.59 7.09
N VAL A 61 -18.45 -22.79 6.57
CA VAL A 61 -17.01 -22.91 6.81
C VAL A 61 -16.59 -21.90 7.86
N ASP A 62 -15.76 -22.30 8.82
CA ASP A 62 -15.22 -21.43 9.85
C ASP A 62 -14.02 -20.60 9.36
N LEU A 63 -13.64 -19.58 10.14
CA LEU A 63 -12.52 -18.69 9.81
C LEU A 63 -11.18 -19.44 9.74
N LYS A 64 -10.98 -20.47 10.56
CA LYS A 64 -9.74 -21.25 10.57
C LYS A 64 -9.57 -21.98 9.24
N THR A 65 -10.59 -22.69 8.81
CA THR A 65 -10.62 -23.42 7.53
C THR A 65 -10.46 -22.46 6.35
N ARG A 66 -11.18 -21.32 6.37
CA ARG A 66 -11.04 -20.28 5.32
C ARG A 66 -9.63 -19.72 5.24
N ALA A 67 -8.98 -19.47 6.38
CA ALA A 67 -7.60 -18.99 6.42
C ALA A 67 -6.58 -20.05 5.97
N GLN A 68 -6.85 -21.32 6.21
CA GLN A 68 -6.02 -22.43 5.75
C GLN A 68 -6.08 -22.53 4.23
N ILE A 69 -7.28 -22.52 3.64
CA ILE A 69 -7.47 -22.52 2.18
C ILE A 69 -6.79 -21.31 1.53
N GLU A 70 -6.94 -20.10 2.09
CA GLU A 70 -6.30 -18.91 1.55
C GLU A 70 -4.77 -19.04 1.52
N ARG A 71 -4.15 -19.53 2.58
CA ARG A 71 -2.70 -19.76 2.61
C ARG A 71 -2.26 -20.80 1.59
N MET A 72 -2.98 -21.89 1.47
CA MET A 72 -2.67 -22.95 0.49
C MET A 72 -2.83 -22.44 -0.94
N TYR A 73 -3.88 -21.69 -1.23
CA TYR A 73 -4.08 -21.06 -2.53
C TYR A 73 -2.89 -20.18 -2.94
N TRP A 74 -2.43 -19.31 -2.06
CA TRP A 74 -1.25 -18.48 -2.35
C TRP A 74 0.03 -19.29 -2.52
N SER A 75 0.11 -20.44 -1.88
CA SER A 75 1.20 -21.38 -2.08
C SER A 75 1.19 -22.00 -3.48
N VAL A 76 0.03 -22.46 -3.91
CA VAL A 76 -0.18 -22.96 -5.28
C VAL A 76 0.21 -21.87 -6.30
N CYS A 77 -0.25 -20.63 -6.10
CA CYS A 77 0.08 -19.50 -6.97
C CYS A 77 1.60 -19.25 -7.08
N ARG A 78 2.31 -19.27 -5.96
CA ARG A 78 3.78 -19.07 -5.96
C ARG A 78 4.52 -20.19 -6.65
N GLU A 79 4.10 -21.43 -6.42
CA GLU A 79 4.73 -22.59 -7.08
C GLU A 79 4.46 -22.58 -8.58
N ILE A 80 3.24 -22.25 -9.01
CA ILE A 80 2.92 -22.05 -10.44
C ILE A 80 3.83 -20.97 -11.03
N ASN A 81 3.98 -19.83 -10.34
CA ASN A 81 4.86 -18.75 -10.80
C ASN A 81 6.32 -19.21 -10.92
N ARG A 82 6.81 -19.98 -9.95
CA ARG A 82 8.16 -20.57 -9.99
C ARG A 82 8.34 -21.51 -11.19
N ILE A 83 7.36 -22.36 -11.47
CA ILE A 83 7.39 -23.27 -12.62
C ILE A 83 7.32 -22.47 -13.92
N ALA A 84 6.41 -21.48 -14.02
CA ALA A 84 6.21 -20.65 -15.20
C ALA A 84 7.46 -19.84 -15.57
N ALA A 85 8.21 -19.33 -14.57
CA ALA A 85 9.46 -18.61 -14.79
C ALA A 85 10.55 -19.44 -15.51
N GLY A 86 10.45 -20.77 -15.47
CA GLY A 86 11.35 -21.69 -16.20
C GLY A 86 10.92 -22.00 -17.63
N LEU A 87 9.75 -21.53 -18.08
CA LEU A 87 9.18 -21.85 -19.39
C LEU A 87 9.69 -20.90 -20.48
N LYS A 88 9.85 -21.43 -21.70
CA LYS A 88 10.13 -20.59 -22.88
C LYS A 88 8.93 -19.72 -23.30
N HIS A 89 7.72 -20.23 -23.07
CA HIS A 89 6.47 -19.54 -23.32
C HIS A 89 5.58 -19.68 -22.08
N VAL A 90 5.30 -18.57 -21.45
CA VAL A 90 4.39 -18.50 -20.30
C VAL A 90 2.97 -18.40 -20.82
N PRO A 91 2.03 -19.28 -20.40
CA PRO A 91 0.62 -19.17 -20.72
C PRO A 91 0.06 -17.80 -20.37
N ASP A 92 -0.92 -17.32 -21.14
CA ASP A 92 -1.51 -15.99 -20.96
C ASP A 92 -2.16 -15.82 -19.58
N GLU A 93 -2.70 -16.89 -19.02
CA GLU A 93 -3.30 -16.97 -17.70
C GLU A 93 -2.33 -16.58 -16.57
N PHE A 94 -1.04 -16.81 -16.76
CA PHE A 94 -0.01 -16.55 -15.74
C PHE A 94 0.75 -15.25 -15.95
N ARG A 95 0.48 -14.48 -17.02
CA ARG A 95 1.21 -13.22 -17.33
C ARG A 95 1.10 -12.16 -16.25
N ASN A 96 0.00 -12.17 -15.49
CA ASN A 96 -0.24 -11.22 -14.41
C ASN A 96 0.02 -11.81 -13.01
N LEU A 97 0.55 -13.03 -12.93
CA LEU A 97 0.73 -13.72 -11.65
C LEU A 97 1.78 -13.02 -10.77
N ASP A 98 2.85 -12.50 -11.39
CA ASP A 98 3.86 -11.67 -10.69
C ASP A 98 3.21 -10.47 -10.00
N LYS A 99 2.33 -9.75 -10.71
CA LYS A 99 1.59 -8.61 -10.16
C LYS A 99 0.67 -9.01 -9.01
N LEU A 100 0.04 -10.17 -9.10
CA LEU A 100 -0.84 -10.71 -8.07
C LEU A 100 -0.05 -11.09 -6.81
N LEU A 101 1.16 -11.62 -6.99
CA LEU A 101 2.05 -12.07 -5.92
C LEU A 101 2.92 -10.97 -5.33
N ALA A 102 3.04 -9.82 -6.00
CA ALA A 102 3.83 -8.70 -5.52
C ALA A 102 3.29 -8.16 -4.19
N ASP A 103 4.20 -7.82 -3.29
CA ASP A 103 3.87 -7.13 -2.05
C ASP A 103 3.24 -5.76 -2.34
N LYS A 104 2.53 -5.20 -1.37
CA LYS A 104 1.97 -3.85 -1.45
C LYS A 104 2.72 -2.94 -0.48
N TYR A 105 3.41 -1.94 -1.01
CA TYR A 105 4.16 -0.97 -0.22
C TYR A 105 3.37 0.33 -0.15
N PHE A 106 2.82 0.64 1.03
CA PHE A 106 2.09 1.87 1.30
C PHE A 106 3.08 2.99 1.58
N CYS A 107 3.13 3.94 0.68
CA CYS A 107 4.02 5.10 0.71
C CYS A 107 3.26 6.33 1.23
N ASN A 108 3.93 7.14 2.03
CA ASN A 108 3.35 8.33 2.66
C ASN A 108 3.28 9.50 1.66
N PHE A 109 2.38 9.41 0.71
CA PHE A 109 2.09 10.45 -0.29
C PHE A 109 0.67 10.27 -0.84
N SER A 110 0.16 11.28 -1.54
CA SER A 110 -1.03 11.17 -2.39
C SER A 110 -0.59 11.15 -3.85
N LEU A 111 -1.01 10.14 -4.60
CA LEU A 111 -0.73 10.04 -6.02
C LEU A 111 -1.41 11.16 -6.78
N PHE A 112 -2.62 11.53 -6.40
CA PHE A 112 -3.43 12.57 -7.01
C PHE A 112 -2.82 13.96 -6.82
N GLN A 113 -2.20 14.22 -5.67
CA GLN A 113 -1.53 15.47 -5.37
C GLN A 113 -0.15 15.56 -6.02
N SER A 114 0.63 14.47 -5.98
CA SER A 114 2.05 14.53 -6.36
C SER A 114 2.34 14.05 -7.77
N LEU A 115 1.52 13.16 -8.35
CA LEU A 115 1.75 12.50 -9.64
C LEU A 115 0.44 12.35 -10.44
N PRO A 116 -0.34 13.43 -10.66
CA PRO A 116 -1.65 13.35 -11.32
C PRO A 116 -1.60 12.74 -12.71
N ASP A 117 -0.54 12.95 -13.49
CA ASP A 117 -0.43 12.41 -14.85
C ASP A 117 -0.26 10.90 -14.87
N LEU A 118 0.23 10.30 -13.78
CA LEU A 118 0.31 8.84 -13.66
C LEU A 118 -1.09 8.24 -13.65
N TRP A 119 -2.02 8.89 -12.95
CA TRP A 119 -3.43 8.48 -12.88
C TRP A 119 -4.24 8.94 -14.10
N ALA A 120 -4.07 10.21 -14.52
CA ALA A 120 -4.92 10.82 -15.55
C ALA A 120 -4.52 10.43 -16.99
N LEU A 121 -3.24 10.17 -17.24
CA LEU A 121 -2.67 9.98 -18.57
C LEU A 121 -1.88 8.67 -18.72
N ASP A 122 -1.86 7.79 -17.73
CA ASP A 122 -1.01 6.59 -17.69
C ASP A 122 0.49 6.90 -17.90
N GLN A 123 0.94 8.10 -17.50
CA GLN A 123 2.34 8.51 -17.59
C GLN A 123 3.20 7.64 -16.68
N ILE A 124 4.27 7.06 -17.22
CA ILE A 124 5.21 6.24 -16.43
C ILE A 124 6.44 7.09 -16.10
N PHE A 125 6.75 7.20 -14.80
CA PHE A 125 7.96 7.86 -14.30
C PHE A 125 9.01 6.81 -13.92
N PRO A 126 10.32 7.13 -14.02
CA PRO A 126 11.38 6.29 -13.44
C PRO A 126 11.21 6.25 -11.91
N ILE A 127 11.12 5.05 -11.35
CA ILE A 127 10.92 4.84 -9.91
C ILE A 127 11.91 3.81 -9.42
N MET A 128 12.58 4.09 -8.29
CA MET A 128 13.48 3.15 -7.65
C MET A 128 13.67 3.44 -6.16
N PRO A 129 14.03 2.44 -5.35
CA PRO A 129 14.56 2.70 -4.02
C PRO A 129 15.81 3.61 -4.09
N ILE A 130 15.93 4.56 -3.15
CA ILE A 130 17.10 5.46 -3.05
C ILE A 130 17.98 5.16 -1.84
N GLN A 131 17.75 4.02 -1.20
CA GLN A 131 18.50 3.48 -0.07
C GLN A 131 18.94 2.06 -0.37
N ARG A 132 19.98 1.59 0.33
CA ARG A 132 20.48 0.21 0.25
C ARG A 132 20.85 -0.16 -1.21
N LEU A 133 21.45 0.78 -1.94
CA LEU A 133 21.78 0.64 -3.36
C LEU A 133 22.90 -0.40 -3.62
N ASP A 134 23.63 -0.79 -2.59
CA ASP A 134 24.64 -1.83 -2.55
C ASP A 134 24.08 -3.22 -2.18
N GLU A 135 22.81 -3.29 -1.80
CA GLU A 135 22.12 -4.54 -1.48
C GLU A 135 21.26 -4.99 -2.67
N ARG A 136 21.21 -6.29 -2.92
CA ARG A 136 20.29 -6.83 -3.91
C ARG A 136 18.86 -6.82 -3.34
N PRO A 137 17.87 -6.28 -4.06
CA PRO A 137 16.46 -6.39 -3.67
C PRO A 137 16.05 -7.85 -3.46
N ASP A 138 15.32 -8.11 -2.39
CA ASP A 138 14.86 -9.45 -1.97
C ASP A 138 13.33 -9.61 -2.10
N ARG A 139 12.64 -8.55 -2.53
CA ARG A 139 11.19 -8.49 -2.74
C ARG A 139 10.85 -7.81 -4.06
N THR A 140 9.60 -7.99 -4.47
CA THR A 140 8.95 -7.19 -5.50
C THR A 140 7.65 -6.60 -4.95
N ALA A 141 7.32 -5.37 -5.33
CA ALA A 141 6.13 -4.71 -4.82
C ALA A 141 5.45 -3.82 -5.86
N THR A 142 4.16 -3.62 -5.69
CA THR A 142 3.43 -2.46 -6.20
C THR A 142 3.40 -1.37 -5.13
N LEU A 143 3.35 -0.11 -5.54
CA LEU A 143 3.28 1.02 -4.62
C LEU A 143 1.84 1.47 -4.47
N GLN A 144 1.44 1.75 -3.24
CA GLN A 144 0.13 2.30 -2.90
C GLN A 144 0.35 3.64 -2.22
N ASP A 145 -0.48 4.60 -2.50
CA ASP A 145 -0.53 5.84 -1.72
C ASP A 145 -1.31 5.65 -0.41
N ILE A 146 -1.53 6.71 0.36
CA ILE A 146 -2.31 6.65 1.60
C ILE A 146 -3.73 7.19 1.45
N THR A 147 -4.17 7.50 0.22
CA THR A 147 -5.57 7.84 -0.04
C THR A 147 -6.46 6.60 0.09
N CYS A 148 -7.77 6.78 0.25
CA CYS A 148 -8.70 5.66 0.29
C CYS A 148 -9.15 5.22 -1.11
N ASP A 149 -8.70 5.89 -2.17
CA ASP A 149 -9.07 5.58 -3.54
C ASP A 149 -8.33 4.35 -4.08
N SER A 150 -9.04 3.49 -4.79
CA SER A 150 -8.46 2.29 -5.40
C SER A 150 -7.46 2.58 -6.53
N ASP A 151 -7.50 3.79 -7.09
CA ASP A 151 -6.61 4.25 -8.15
C ASP A 151 -5.32 4.88 -7.61
N GLY A 152 -5.21 5.11 -6.28
CA GLY A 152 -4.01 5.57 -5.61
C GLY A 152 -2.88 4.52 -5.58
N LYS A 153 -2.50 4.00 -6.75
CA LYS A 153 -1.53 2.91 -6.89
C LYS A 153 -0.64 3.06 -8.11
N ILE A 154 0.59 2.59 -7.99
CA ILE A 154 1.55 2.47 -9.10
C ILE A 154 1.82 0.99 -9.34
N THR A 155 1.45 0.51 -10.52
CA THR A 155 1.54 -0.90 -10.91
C THR A 155 2.30 -1.12 -12.22
N ASN A 156 2.84 -0.04 -12.81
CA ASN A 156 3.64 -0.09 -14.02
C ASN A 156 4.95 0.66 -13.78
N PHE A 157 6.06 0.01 -14.04
CA PHE A 157 7.40 0.53 -13.78
C PHE A 157 8.26 0.42 -15.03
N VAL A 158 8.98 1.50 -15.38
CA VAL A 158 9.89 1.50 -16.51
C VAL A 158 11.23 0.89 -16.10
N THR A 159 11.72 0.00 -16.92
CA THR A 159 13.08 -0.56 -16.85
C THR A 159 13.89 -0.15 -18.08
N SER A 160 15.16 -0.48 -18.12
CA SER A 160 16.02 -0.20 -19.29
C SER A 160 15.58 -0.93 -20.57
N ARG A 161 14.68 -1.91 -20.49
CA ARG A 161 14.29 -2.78 -21.61
C ARG A 161 12.80 -2.86 -21.85
N SER A 162 11.99 -2.63 -20.85
CA SER A 162 10.53 -2.86 -20.90
C SER A 162 9.81 -2.15 -19.78
N VAL A 163 8.49 -2.27 -19.78
CA VAL A 163 7.63 -1.97 -18.63
C VAL A 163 7.38 -3.27 -17.86
N THR A 164 7.52 -3.22 -16.55
CA THR A 164 7.22 -4.32 -15.60
C THR A 164 6.03 -3.96 -14.73
N HIS A 165 5.40 -4.94 -14.10
CA HIS A 165 4.23 -4.73 -13.24
C HIS A 165 4.56 -4.77 -11.75
N ASP A 166 5.83 -4.85 -11.42
CA ASP A 166 6.36 -4.88 -10.07
C ASP A 166 7.70 -4.14 -10.02
N LEU A 167 8.02 -3.59 -8.85
CA LEU A 167 9.25 -2.90 -8.55
C LEU A 167 10.12 -3.78 -7.65
N PRO A 168 11.39 -4.06 -8.02
CA PRO A 168 12.33 -4.67 -7.09
C PRO A 168 12.59 -3.77 -5.89
N VAL A 169 12.36 -4.28 -4.69
CA VAL A 169 12.47 -3.56 -3.42
C VAL A 169 13.12 -4.44 -2.36
N HIS A 170 13.48 -3.85 -1.22
CA HIS A 170 14.03 -4.57 -0.08
C HIS A 170 12.98 -4.75 1.00
N THR A 171 13.03 -5.84 1.75
CA THR A 171 12.23 -6.02 2.96
C THR A 171 12.35 -4.80 3.87
N VAL A 172 11.21 -4.21 4.23
CA VAL A 172 11.15 -3.05 5.16
C VAL A 172 11.43 -3.54 6.57
N LYS A 173 12.46 -2.99 7.20
CA LYS A 173 12.84 -3.31 8.57
C LYS A 173 12.05 -2.44 9.56
N ALA A 174 11.66 -3.01 10.69
CA ALA A 174 10.96 -2.29 11.73
C ALA A 174 11.79 -1.08 12.22
N LYS A 175 11.16 0.09 12.35
CA LYS A 175 11.77 1.36 12.80
C LYS A 175 12.80 1.96 11.83
N GLU A 176 12.98 1.42 10.63
CA GLU A 176 13.77 2.06 9.57
C GLU A 176 12.85 2.78 8.59
N SER A 177 13.21 3.99 8.22
CA SER A 177 12.57 4.68 7.10
C SER A 177 13.11 4.06 5.80
N TYR A 178 12.21 3.78 4.85
CA TYR A 178 12.56 3.27 3.54
C TYR A 178 12.06 4.25 2.49
N TYR A 179 12.97 4.80 1.67
CA TYR A 179 12.65 5.84 0.71
C TYR A 179 12.68 5.31 -0.72
N ILE A 180 11.65 5.71 -1.48
CA ILE A 180 11.54 5.45 -2.90
C ILE A 180 11.56 6.79 -3.62
N GLY A 181 12.40 6.90 -4.64
CA GLY A 181 12.48 8.08 -5.49
C GLY A 181 11.62 7.92 -6.73
N VAL A 182 10.89 8.96 -7.09
CA VAL A 182 10.23 9.14 -8.38
C VAL A 182 10.95 10.24 -9.11
N PHE A 183 11.48 9.98 -10.29
CA PHE A 183 12.39 10.87 -11.01
C PHE A 183 11.74 11.46 -12.25
N LEU A 184 12.32 12.57 -12.73
CA LEU A 184 11.88 13.30 -13.91
C LEU A 184 10.45 13.84 -13.80
N VAL A 185 10.01 14.10 -12.58
CA VAL A 185 8.72 14.74 -12.29
C VAL A 185 8.84 16.23 -12.63
N GLY A 186 7.97 16.70 -13.50
CA GLY A 186 7.96 18.11 -13.90
C GLY A 186 7.08 18.98 -12.99
N ALA A 187 7.25 20.31 -13.09
CA ALA A 187 6.51 21.29 -12.28
C ALA A 187 4.98 21.21 -12.43
N TYR A 188 4.48 20.71 -13.54
CA TYR A 188 3.04 20.57 -13.76
C TYR A 188 2.39 19.49 -12.86
N GLN A 189 3.16 18.54 -12.36
CA GLN A 189 2.61 17.52 -11.48
C GLN A 189 2.08 18.12 -10.17
N GLU A 190 2.83 19.04 -9.58
CA GLU A 190 2.42 19.75 -8.37
C GLU A 190 1.28 20.75 -8.64
N ILE A 191 1.41 21.58 -9.69
CA ILE A 191 0.41 22.61 -10.05
C ILE A 191 -0.95 22.02 -10.46
N LEU A 192 -0.97 20.85 -11.08
CA LEU A 192 -2.19 20.14 -11.50
C LEU A 192 -2.63 19.09 -10.46
N GLY A 193 -1.97 19.05 -9.32
CA GLY A 193 -2.33 18.14 -8.22
C GLY A 193 -3.76 18.36 -7.74
N ASP A 194 -4.37 17.29 -7.27
CA ASP A 194 -5.73 17.27 -6.73
C ASP A 194 -5.69 16.91 -5.24
N MET A 195 -6.29 17.75 -4.41
CA MET A 195 -6.43 17.53 -2.95
C MET A 195 -7.38 16.38 -2.62
N HIS A 196 -7.25 15.26 -3.31
CA HIS A 196 -8.04 14.05 -3.04
C HIS A 196 -7.84 13.58 -1.60
N ASN A 197 -8.93 13.35 -0.88
CA ASN A 197 -8.95 13.05 0.56
C ASN A 197 -8.32 14.15 1.44
N LEU A 198 -8.25 15.38 0.96
CA LEU A 198 -7.71 16.55 1.66
C LEU A 198 -6.21 16.39 2.03
N PHE A 199 -5.44 15.70 1.23
CA PHE A 199 -3.98 15.78 1.27
C PHE A 199 -3.54 17.04 0.52
N GLY A 200 -2.78 17.89 1.18
CA GLY A 200 -2.24 19.12 0.61
C GLY A 200 -0.88 18.95 -0.05
N ASP A 201 -0.21 20.05 -0.33
CA ASP A 201 1.14 20.08 -0.89
C ASP A 201 2.15 19.42 0.06
N THR A 202 3.13 18.73 -0.52
CA THR A 202 4.21 18.09 0.23
C THR A 202 5.33 19.07 0.57
N ASN A 203 6.17 18.74 1.56
CA ASN A 203 7.40 19.49 1.80
C ASN A 203 8.25 19.52 0.53
N ALA A 204 8.77 20.70 0.19
CA ALA A 204 9.61 20.92 -0.98
C ALA A 204 10.99 21.46 -0.61
N VAL A 205 12.01 21.03 -1.34
CA VAL A 205 13.39 21.47 -1.15
C VAL A 205 13.97 21.85 -2.52
N HIS A 206 14.42 23.09 -2.64
CA HIS A 206 15.15 23.55 -3.83
C HIS A 206 16.64 23.24 -3.62
N VAL A 207 17.22 22.54 -4.58
CA VAL A 207 18.62 22.11 -4.52
C VAL A 207 19.33 22.51 -5.81
N SER A 208 20.48 23.19 -5.66
CA SER A 208 21.42 23.45 -6.75
C SER A 208 22.58 22.47 -6.67
N VAL A 209 23.09 22.08 -7.84
CA VAL A 209 24.24 21.17 -7.97
C VAL A 209 25.31 21.82 -8.82
N ASP A 210 26.55 21.81 -8.35
CA ASP A 210 27.74 22.29 -9.07
C ASP A 210 28.91 21.28 -8.97
N ASP A 211 30.06 21.64 -9.51
CA ASP A 211 31.28 20.80 -9.49
C ASP A 211 31.81 20.50 -8.06
N LYS A 212 31.33 21.21 -7.04
CA LYS A 212 31.75 21.05 -5.63
C LYS A 212 30.76 20.21 -4.83
N GLY A 213 29.59 19.89 -5.38
CA GLY A 213 28.54 19.12 -4.72
C GLY A 213 27.16 19.75 -4.88
N TYR A 214 26.39 19.76 -3.81
CA TYR A 214 25.03 20.34 -3.79
C TYR A 214 24.88 21.39 -2.70
N SER A 215 23.95 22.33 -2.89
CA SER A 215 23.49 23.27 -1.89
C SER A 215 21.97 23.22 -1.77
N ILE A 216 21.45 23.39 -0.56
CA ILE A 216 20.03 23.57 -0.29
C ILE A 216 19.75 25.09 -0.38
N ASP A 217 19.00 25.49 -1.38
CA ASP A 217 18.72 26.92 -1.63
C ASP A 217 17.48 27.37 -0.86
N GLN A 218 16.46 26.50 -0.72
CA GLN A 218 15.23 26.80 -0.02
C GLN A 218 14.57 25.53 0.50
N VAL A 219 13.94 25.61 1.67
CA VAL A 219 13.03 24.60 2.21
C VAL A 219 11.65 25.23 2.34
N ILE A 220 10.62 24.55 1.88
CA ILE A 220 9.23 24.97 1.92
C ILE A 220 8.46 23.88 2.65
N ASP A 221 7.80 24.24 3.73
CA ASP A 221 6.95 23.31 4.47
C ASP A 221 5.67 23.02 3.65
N GLY A 222 5.22 21.79 3.70
CA GLY A 222 3.97 21.38 3.09
C GLY A 222 2.76 21.87 3.88
N GLU A 223 1.58 21.73 3.30
CA GLU A 223 0.34 22.29 3.86
C GLU A 223 -0.11 21.58 5.14
N THR A 224 -0.60 22.38 6.06
CA THR A 224 -1.25 21.91 7.29
C THR A 224 -2.72 21.55 7.04
N VAL A 225 -3.30 20.75 7.94
CA VAL A 225 -4.74 20.42 7.91
C VAL A 225 -5.59 21.69 7.93
N ALA A 226 -5.17 22.73 8.67
CA ALA A 226 -5.89 23.99 8.74
C ALA A 226 -5.93 24.73 7.40
N GLU A 227 -4.83 24.74 6.66
CA GLU A 227 -4.75 25.38 5.33
C GLU A 227 -5.64 24.66 4.32
N VAL A 228 -5.57 23.34 4.27
CA VAL A 228 -6.42 22.53 3.39
C VAL A 228 -7.91 22.68 3.74
N LEU A 229 -8.27 22.77 5.03
CA LEU A 229 -9.65 23.03 5.44
C LEU A 229 -10.16 24.40 4.99
N ASP A 230 -9.30 25.43 4.96
CA ASP A 230 -9.67 26.76 4.43
C ASP A 230 -10.01 26.69 2.93
N TYR A 231 -9.31 25.90 2.13
CA TYR A 231 -9.65 25.69 0.69
C TYR A 231 -11.07 25.14 0.51
N VAL A 232 -11.50 24.23 1.38
CA VAL A 232 -12.85 23.64 1.32
C VAL A 232 -13.85 24.40 2.21
N GLN A 233 -13.54 25.66 2.57
CA GLN A 233 -14.43 26.61 3.24
C GLN A 233 -14.78 26.24 4.70
N TYR A 234 -13.98 25.42 5.36
CA TYR A 234 -14.07 25.21 6.81
C TYR A 234 -13.11 26.16 7.51
N ASN A 235 -13.62 27.04 8.35
CA ASN A 235 -12.79 27.99 9.10
C ASN A 235 -12.17 27.35 10.34
N PRO A 236 -10.83 27.13 10.39
CA PRO A 236 -10.16 26.44 11.49
C PRO A 236 -10.37 27.14 12.85
N LYS A 237 -10.37 28.47 12.88
CA LYS A 237 -10.58 29.24 14.12
C LYS A 237 -12.00 29.04 14.67
N LYS A 238 -13.00 28.89 13.80
CA LYS A 238 -14.37 28.60 14.21
C LYS A 238 -14.50 27.18 14.77
N LEU A 239 -13.82 26.21 14.17
CA LEU A 239 -13.78 24.84 14.66
C LEU A 239 -13.21 24.78 16.08
N VAL A 240 -12.06 25.42 16.31
CA VAL A 240 -11.44 25.49 17.64
C VAL A 240 -12.39 26.14 18.67
N ARG A 241 -13.02 27.29 18.34
CA ARG A 241 -13.95 27.96 19.25
C ARG A 241 -15.18 27.11 19.60
N ASN A 242 -15.72 26.40 18.63
CA ASN A 242 -16.84 25.49 18.87
C ASN A 242 -16.44 24.40 19.87
N LEU A 243 -15.26 23.81 19.66
CA LEU A 243 -14.74 22.76 20.53
C LEU A 243 -14.46 23.29 21.94
N GLU A 244 -13.86 24.48 22.08
CA GLU A 244 -13.66 25.15 23.37
C GLU A 244 -14.98 25.33 24.13
N THR A 245 -16.04 25.69 23.41
CA THR A 245 -17.37 25.84 24.00
C THR A 245 -17.90 24.50 24.52
N TRP A 246 -17.76 23.43 23.75
CA TRP A 246 -18.23 22.10 24.15
C TRP A 246 -17.41 21.53 25.30
N VAL A 247 -16.10 21.67 25.28
CA VAL A 247 -15.19 21.26 26.38
C VAL A 247 -15.55 22.01 27.66
N THR A 248 -15.70 23.34 27.58
CA THR A 248 -16.06 24.16 28.72
C THR A 248 -17.40 23.73 29.34
N LYS A 249 -18.40 23.42 28.49
CA LYS A 249 -19.68 22.90 28.94
C LYS A 249 -19.54 21.55 29.64
N SER A 250 -18.79 20.63 29.04
CA SER A 250 -18.56 19.28 29.60
C SER A 250 -17.84 19.30 30.95
N VAL A 251 -16.86 20.20 31.12
CA VAL A 251 -16.20 20.41 32.40
C VAL A 251 -17.19 20.96 33.47
N LYS A 252 -18.01 21.95 33.10
CA LYS A 252 -19.04 22.49 34.00
C LYS A 252 -20.08 21.48 34.44
N GLU A 253 -20.42 20.55 33.54
CA GLU A 253 -21.37 19.44 33.80
C GLU A 253 -20.71 18.26 34.54
N GLY A 254 -19.41 18.33 34.85
CA GLY A 254 -18.67 17.26 35.53
C GLY A 254 -18.47 15.99 34.71
N LYS A 255 -18.61 16.06 33.37
CA LYS A 255 -18.41 14.93 32.45
C LYS A 255 -16.95 14.60 32.21
N ILE A 256 -16.10 15.63 32.25
CA ILE A 256 -14.64 15.53 32.14
C ILE A 256 -14.00 16.48 33.15
N SER A 257 -12.78 16.19 33.56
CA SER A 257 -11.97 17.08 34.39
C SER A 257 -11.45 18.26 33.57
N LEU A 258 -10.98 19.31 34.28
CA LEU A 258 -10.35 20.44 33.63
C LEU A 258 -9.04 20.05 32.93
N GLU A 259 -8.31 19.08 33.46
CA GLU A 259 -7.05 18.59 32.89
C GLU A 259 -7.28 17.82 31.60
N GLU A 260 -8.22 16.88 31.57
CA GLU A 260 -8.64 16.19 30.36
C GLU A 260 -9.13 17.15 29.29
N GLY A 261 -9.91 18.18 29.66
CA GLY A 261 -10.36 19.21 28.74
C GLY A 261 -9.22 20.02 28.11
N LYS A 262 -8.18 20.35 28.90
CA LYS A 262 -6.99 21.03 28.37
C LYS A 262 -6.18 20.16 27.43
N GLU A 263 -5.95 18.90 27.79
CA GLU A 263 -5.22 17.93 26.98
C GLU A 263 -5.96 17.70 25.65
N PHE A 264 -7.27 17.51 25.69
CA PHE A 264 -8.07 17.32 24.49
C PHE A 264 -8.00 18.51 23.53
N LEU A 265 -8.08 19.74 24.04
CA LEU A 265 -7.93 20.95 23.22
C LEU A 265 -6.52 21.11 22.65
N ALA A 266 -5.49 20.77 23.42
CA ALA A 266 -4.11 20.80 22.95
C ALA A 266 -3.88 19.80 21.80
N ASN A 267 -4.35 18.56 21.95
CA ASN A 267 -4.25 17.52 20.94
C ASN A 267 -5.03 17.89 19.67
N TYR A 268 -6.23 18.46 19.80
CA TYR A 268 -7.01 18.91 18.66
C TYR A 268 -6.31 20.03 17.88
N ARG A 269 -5.73 21.02 18.58
CA ARG A 269 -4.98 22.10 17.94
C ARG A 269 -3.72 21.58 17.26
N SER A 270 -2.98 20.68 17.92
CA SER A 270 -1.79 20.06 17.35
C SER A 270 -2.13 19.33 16.06
N GLY A 271 -3.20 18.52 16.03
CA GLY A 271 -3.64 17.84 14.80
C GLY A 271 -4.12 18.80 13.71
N LEU A 272 -4.81 19.90 14.10
CA LEU A 272 -5.33 20.86 13.13
C LEU A 272 -4.22 21.65 12.43
N TYR A 273 -3.13 21.95 13.14
CA TYR A 273 -1.97 22.67 12.59
C TYR A 273 -0.79 21.74 12.25
N GLY A 274 -1.02 20.43 12.27
CA GLY A 274 -0.07 19.43 11.83
C GLY A 274 -0.09 19.28 10.30
N TYR A 275 0.93 18.60 9.79
CA TYR A 275 1.08 18.27 8.39
C TYR A 275 -0.03 17.30 7.92
N THR A 276 -0.41 17.35 6.65
CA THR A 276 -1.51 16.52 6.12
C THR A 276 -1.13 15.06 5.89
N TYR A 277 0.15 14.74 5.90
CA TYR A 277 0.66 13.38 5.77
C TYR A 277 1.12 12.80 7.12
N LEU A 278 1.52 11.54 7.14
CA LEU A 278 2.00 10.85 8.34
C LEU A 278 3.39 11.36 8.74
N GLU A 279 3.60 11.60 10.04
CA GLU A 279 4.88 11.96 10.66
C GLU A 279 5.48 10.80 11.46
#